data_66777158a42a94bd0032a2501a912ad5
#
_entry.id   66777158a42a94bd0032a2501a912ad5
#
_cell.length_a   1.000
_cell.length_b   1.000
_cell.length_c   1.000
_cell.angle_alpha   90.00
_cell.angle_beta   90.00
_cell.angle_gamma   90.00
#
_symmetry.space_group_name_H-M   'P 1'
#
loop_
_entity.id
_entity.type
_entity.pdbx_description
1 polymer ?
#
loop_
_entity_poly.entity_id
_entity_poly.type
_entity_poly.pdbx_seq_one_letter_code
_entity_poly.pdbx_strand_id
1 'polypeptide(L)'
;MTSITRLFLILSGLLLSTFQVNALTMTAEETVRESTQEVLDRLHTDQDKLESNPKYIQVIVEELIVPHFDFATMSHLVLGKYWHEINESRQICFIHGFKNLLVRRYADIFLGYDDKIIAYQPTEPAEDEGVVIVKQTVTRPGEEPFFIEYPVRPDDNGWKVIDLVVEGISLLKSYHGTFQSEINEQGLQAFIQSIKECNAQEIKYDSQSMVIDTVLDFL
;
A
#
# COMPACT_ATOMS: atom_id res chain seq x y z
N MET A 1 -20.78 -15.87 81.32
CA MET A 1 -21.83 -16.42 80.56
C MET A 1 -21.70 -15.86 79.12
N THR A 2 -21.38 -16.67 78.26
CA THR A 2 -20.80 -16.54 76.92
C THR A 2 -21.83 -16.15 75.86
N SER A 3 -21.62 -15.11 75.14
CA SER A 3 -22.33 -14.84 73.89
C SER A 3 -21.35 -14.80 72.73
N ILE A 4 -21.43 -15.80 71.95
CA ILE A 4 -20.66 -16.01 70.70
C ILE A 4 -21.38 -15.22 69.61
N THR A 5 -20.82 -14.09 69.21
CA THR A 5 -21.31 -13.32 68.08
C THR A 5 -20.65 -13.90 66.84
N ARG A 6 -21.43 -14.60 65.99
CA ARG A 6 -21.00 -15.13 64.70
C ARG A 6 -20.92 -13.97 63.72
N LEU A 7 -19.72 -13.63 63.34
CA LEU A 7 -19.43 -12.70 62.25
C LEU A 7 -19.62 -13.40 60.93
N PHE A 8 -20.69 -13.12 60.21
CA PHE A 8 -20.88 -13.55 58.81
C PHE A 8 -20.10 -12.60 57.90
N LEU A 9 -18.93 -13.07 57.46
CA LEU A 9 -18.21 -12.47 56.37
C LEU A 9 -18.90 -12.85 55.04
N ILE A 10 -19.68 -11.92 54.48
CA ILE A 10 -20.22 -12.03 53.13
C ILE A 10 -19.09 -11.65 52.19
N LEU A 11 -18.42 -12.67 51.67
CA LEU A 11 -17.43 -12.53 50.58
C LEU A 11 -18.21 -12.28 49.27
N SER A 12 -18.51 -11.01 48.98
CA SER A 12 -19.08 -10.59 47.72
C SER A 12 -18.01 -10.74 46.63
N GLY A 13 -18.04 -11.86 45.94
CA GLY A 13 -17.21 -12.08 44.76
C GLY A 13 -17.66 -11.17 43.63
N LEU A 14 -16.98 -10.06 43.41
CA LEU A 14 -17.15 -9.20 42.25
C LEU A 14 -16.55 -9.93 41.04
N LEU A 15 -17.39 -10.66 40.33
CA LEU A 15 -17.08 -11.21 39.00
C LEU A 15 -16.87 -10.02 38.06
N LEU A 16 -15.64 -9.55 37.97
CA LEU A 16 -15.21 -8.69 36.83
C LEU A 16 -15.22 -9.53 35.57
N SER A 17 -16.38 -9.55 34.90
CA SER A 17 -16.47 -10.00 33.52
C SER A 17 -15.64 -9.05 32.67
N THR A 18 -14.41 -9.43 32.37
CA THR A 18 -13.63 -8.75 31.33
C THR A 18 -14.36 -8.99 30.00
N PHE A 19 -15.16 -8.04 29.57
CA PHE A 19 -15.57 -7.94 28.19
C PHE A 19 -14.30 -7.70 27.38
N GLN A 20 -13.76 -8.77 26.80
CA GLN A 20 -12.82 -8.62 25.71
C GLN A 20 -13.62 -8.07 24.55
N VAL A 21 -13.51 -6.78 24.36
CA VAL A 21 -13.88 -6.15 23.08
C VAL A 21 -12.84 -6.70 22.09
N ASN A 22 -13.16 -7.78 21.41
CA ASN A 22 -12.51 -8.10 20.16
C ASN A 22 -12.86 -6.92 19.23
N ALA A 23 -11.96 -5.94 19.13
CA ALA A 23 -11.98 -5.06 17.98
C ALA A 23 -11.92 -6.02 16.78
N LEU A 24 -13.00 -6.07 15.99
CA LEU A 24 -13.01 -6.74 14.70
C LEU A 24 -11.98 -5.98 13.87
N THR A 25 -10.76 -6.49 13.86
CA THR A 25 -9.73 -6.00 12.95
C THR A 25 -10.17 -6.42 11.56
N MET A 26 -10.28 -5.44 10.66
CA MET A 26 -10.60 -5.68 9.25
C MET A 26 -9.70 -6.78 8.70
N THR A 27 -10.24 -7.61 7.84
CA THR A 27 -9.44 -8.58 7.08
C THR A 27 -8.60 -7.86 6.04
N ALA A 28 -7.59 -8.56 5.51
CA ALA A 28 -6.77 -8.05 4.42
C ALA A 28 -7.62 -7.62 3.19
N GLU A 29 -8.60 -8.45 2.82
CA GLU A 29 -9.52 -8.15 1.72
C GLU A 29 -10.37 -6.90 2.01
N GLU A 30 -10.95 -6.80 3.21
CA GLU A 30 -11.74 -5.64 3.61
C GLU A 30 -10.92 -4.36 3.54
N THR A 31 -9.65 -4.38 3.99
CA THR A 31 -8.75 -3.21 3.92
C THR A 31 -8.55 -2.74 2.48
N VAL A 32 -8.25 -3.65 1.55
CA VAL A 32 -8.08 -3.29 0.13
C VAL A 32 -9.39 -2.83 -0.50
N ARG A 33 -10.51 -3.50 -0.17
CA ARG A 33 -11.84 -3.17 -0.68
C ARG A 33 -12.29 -1.79 -0.23
N GLU A 34 -12.17 -1.48 1.06
CA GLU A 34 -12.61 -0.20 1.61
C GLU A 34 -11.76 0.95 1.08
N SER A 35 -10.42 0.81 1.05
CA SER A 35 -9.56 1.85 0.49
C SER A 35 -9.85 2.13 -0.99
N THR A 36 -10.15 1.09 -1.78
CA THR A 36 -10.58 1.26 -3.17
C THR A 36 -11.92 2.00 -3.25
N GLN A 37 -12.90 1.62 -2.44
CA GLN A 37 -14.21 2.25 -2.44
C GLN A 37 -14.15 3.72 -2.00
N GLU A 38 -13.37 4.03 -0.97
CA GLU A 38 -13.17 5.41 -0.51
C GLU A 38 -12.61 6.32 -1.62
N VAL A 39 -11.67 5.79 -2.43
CA VAL A 39 -11.16 6.54 -3.59
C VAL A 39 -12.26 6.80 -4.60
N LEU A 40 -13.04 5.78 -4.98
CA LEU A 40 -14.13 5.93 -5.95
C LEU A 40 -15.17 6.94 -5.48
N ASP A 41 -15.57 6.87 -4.22
CA ASP A 41 -16.53 7.81 -3.61
C ASP A 41 -15.97 9.24 -3.61
N ARG A 42 -14.67 9.38 -3.35
CA ARG A 42 -14.00 10.69 -3.37
C ARG A 42 -13.86 11.25 -4.78
N LEU A 43 -13.61 10.41 -5.80
CA LEU A 43 -13.59 10.84 -7.20
C LEU A 43 -14.94 11.42 -7.62
N HIS A 44 -16.05 10.75 -7.28
CA HIS A 44 -17.39 11.26 -7.54
C HIS A 44 -17.67 12.57 -6.80
N THR A 45 -17.29 12.66 -5.52
CA THR A 45 -17.56 13.83 -4.69
C THR A 45 -16.76 15.06 -5.14
N ASP A 46 -15.54 14.86 -5.59
CA ASP A 46 -14.60 15.94 -5.94
C ASP A 46 -14.44 16.13 -7.47
N GLN A 47 -15.42 15.68 -8.28
CA GLN A 47 -15.37 15.75 -9.75
C GLN A 47 -15.06 17.17 -10.25
N ASP A 48 -15.73 18.21 -9.74
CA ASP A 48 -15.49 19.60 -10.13
C ASP A 48 -14.03 20.04 -9.88
N LYS A 49 -13.42 19.53 -8.79
CA LYS A 49 -12.01 19.83 -8.48
C LYS A 49 -11.07 19.12 -9.45
N LEU A 50 -11.37 17.89 -9.81
CA LEU A 50 -10.59 17.11 -10.77
C LEU A 50 -10.68 17.70 -12.18
N GLU A 51 -11.85 18.16 -12.61
CA GLU A 51 -12.03 18.84 -13.90
C GLU A 51 -11.23 20.14 -13.97
N SER A 52 -11.20 20.92 -12.88
CA SER A 52 -10.43 22.16 -12.81
C SER A 52 -8.92 21.94 -12.63
N ASN A 53 -8.53 20.87 -11.96
CA ASN A 53 -7.14 20.51 -11.68
C ASN A 53 -6.95 18.98 -11.63
N PRO A 54 -6.65 18.31 -12.76
CA PRO A 54 -6.46 16.85 -12.78
C PRO A 54 -5.39 16.33 -11.81
N LYS A 55 -4.37 17.15 -11.49
CA LYS A 55 -3.35 16.76 -10.51
C LYS A 55 -3.89 16.61 -9.08
N TYR A 56 -5.12 17.03 -8.82
CA TYR A 56 -5.78 16.84 -7.53
C TYR A 56 -5.95 15.35 -7.18
N ILE A 57 -5.94 14.47 -8.19
CA ILE A 57 -5.91 13.01 -7.96
C ILE A 57 -4.74 12.58 -7.07
N GLN A 58 -3.59 13.22 -7.16
CA GLN A 58 -2.43 12.89 -6.32
C GLN A 58 -2.71 13.17 -4.83
N VAL A 59 -3.50 14.22 -4.54
CA VAL A 59 -3.93 14.51 -3.16
C VAL A 59 -4.87 13.41 -2.66
N ILE A 60 -5.82 12.97 -3.47
CA ILE A 60 -6.74 11.89 -3.12
C ILE A 60 -5.96 10.59 -2.83
N VAL A 61 -5.00 10.25 -3.68
CA VAL A 61 -4.16 9.05 -3.50
C VAL A 61 -3.28 9.17 -2.25
N GLU A 62 -2.68 10.35 -1.99
CA GLU A 62 -1.90 10.58 -0.77
C GLU A 62 -2.75 10.43 0.50
N GLU A 63 -3.99 10.89 0.48
CA GLU A 63 -4.89 10.82 1.64
C GLU A 63 -5.47 9.41 1.86
N LEU A 64 -5.88 8.71 0.81
CA LEU A 64 -6.71 7.51 0.91
C LEU A 64 -5.96 6.20 0.57
N ILE A 65 -4.92 6.22 -0.25
CA ILE A 65 -4.19 5.02 -0.69
C ILE A 65 -2.87 4.86 0.06
N VAL A 66 -2.07 5.94 0.10
CA VAL A 66 -0.73 5.91 0.72
C VAL A 66 -0.73 5.34 2.15
N PRO A 67 -1.72 5.63 3.03
CA PRO A 67 -1.75 5.07 4.38
C PRO A 67 -1.85 3.54 4.43
N HIS A 68 -2.32 2.89 3.36
CA HIS A 68 -2.48 1.43 3.29
C HIS A 68 -1.24 0.71 2.75
N PHE A 69 -0.19 1.43 2.38
CA PHE A 69 1.06 0.88 1.86
C PHE A 69 2.20 0.96 2.86
N ASP A 70 3.05 -0.07 2.91
CA ASP A 70 4.29 -0.07 3.69
C ASP A 70 5.47 0.32 2.82
N PHE A 71 5.61 1.62 2.58
CA PHE A 71 6.71 2.15 1.77
C PHE A 71 8.09 1.90 2.35
N ALA A 72 8.21 1.65 3.66
CA ALA A 72 9.50 1.30 4.27
C ALA A 72 9.93 -0.11 3.82
N THR A 73 9.04 -1.09 3.94
CA THR A 73 9.29 -2.44 3.43
C THR A 73 9.49 -2.46 1.92
N MET A 74 8.63 -1.77 1.17
CA MET A 74 8.76 -1.67 -0.30
C MET A 74 10.12 -1.10 -0.70
N SER A 75 10.57 -0.04 -0.03
CA SER A 75 11.89 0.58 -0.28
C SER A 75 13.05 -0.36 0.04
N HIS A 76 12.96 -1.11 1.14
CA HIS A 76 13.94 -2.13 1.48
C HIS A 76 14.02 -3.22 0.40
N LEU A 77 12.87 -3.74 -0.02
CA LEU A 77 12.80 -4.79 -1.04
C LEU A 77 13.35 -4.30 -2.40
N VAL A 78 13.01 -3.09 -2.80
CA VAL A 78 13.44 -2.55 -4.10
C VAL A 78 14.92 -2.21 -4.16
N LEU A 79 15.54 -1.73 -3.08
CA LEU A 79 17.00 -1.50 -3.00
C LEU A 79 17.76 -2.80 -2.76
N GLY A 80 17.15 -3.81 -2.12
CA GLY A 80 17.79 -5.09 -1.81
C GLY A 80 19.08 -4.91 -1.01
N LYS A 81 20.19 -5.47 -1.51
CA LYS A 81 21.49 -5.39 -0.81
C LYS A 81 21.96 -3.96 -0.51
N TYR A 82 21.63 -3.01 -1.35
CA TYR A 82 22.05 -1.60 -1.20
C TYR A 82 21.36 -0.88 -0.05
N TRP A 83 20.23 -1.42 0.47
CA TRP A 83 19.56 -0.85 1.63
C TRP A 83 20.45 -0.70 2.85
N HIS A 84 21.32 -1.68 3.10
CA HIS A 84 22.23 -1.69 4.22
C HIS A 84 23.52 -0.87 3.98
N GLU A 85 23.76 -0.43 2.75
CA GLU A 85 24.90 0.40 2.38
C GLU A 85 24.65 1.90 2.55
N ILE A 86 23.40 2.30 2.84
CA ILE A 86 23.00 3.67 3.08
C ILE A 86 22.60 3.89 4.54
N ASN A 87 22.89 5.07 5.07
CA ASN A 87 22.53 5.41 6.44
C ASN A 87 21.03 5.73 6.58
N GLU A 88 20.53 5.76 7.83
CA GLU A 88 19.13 5.99 8.15
C GLU A 88 18.55 7.25 7.50
N SER A 89 19.27 8.36 7.52
CA SER A 89 18.81 9.61 6.87
C SER A 89 18.56 9.44 5.37
N ARG A 90 19.39 8.63 4.69
CA ARG A 90 19.22 8.31 3.28
C ARG A 90 18.13 7.29 3.04
N GLN A 91 17.96 6.34 3.95
CA GLN A 91 16.81 5.41 3.92
C GLN A 91 15.49 6.18 4.00
N ILE A 92 15.34 7.07 4.96
CA ILE A 92 14.16 7.95 5.10
C ILE A 92 13.96 8.78 3.82
N CYS A 93 15.05 9.39 3.32
CA CYS A 93 15.00 10.17 2.07
C CYS A 93 14.52 9.30 0.88
N PHE A 94 15.02 8.07 0.75
CA PHE A 94 14.63 7.16 -0.30
C PHE A 94 13.16 6.72 -0.18
N ILE A 95 12.69 6.37 1.02
CA ILE A 95 11.28 6.03 1.27
C ILE A 95 10.37 7.13 0.77
N HIS A 96 10.64 8.39 1.14
CA HIS A 96 9.83 9.52 0.70
C HIS A 96 9.90 9.75 -0.81
N GLY A 97 11.10 9.63 -1.39
CA GLY A 97 11.30 9.79 -2.82
C GLY A 97 10.60 8.71 -3.64
N PHE A 98 10.72 7.45 -3.22
CA PHE A 98 10.07 6.32 -3.88
C PHE A 98 8.55 6.40 -3.76
N LYS A 99 8.01 6.71 -2.58
CA LYS A 99 6.59 6.98 -2.41
C LYS A 99 6.10 8.05 -3.40
N ASN A 100 6.76 9.21 -3.42
CA ASN A 100 6.38 10.31 -4.30
C ASN A 100 6.51 9.95 -5.80
N LEU A 101 7.49 9.12 -6.15
CA LEU A 101 7.64 8.58 -7.50
C LEU A 101 6.40 7.77 -7.88
N LEU A 102 6.00 6.81 -7.03
CA LEU A 102 4.84 5.95 -7.29
C LEU A 102 3.53 6.74 -7.36
N VAL A 103 3.30 7.66 -6.42
CA VAL A 103 2.10 8.51 -6.45
C VAL A 103 2.02 9.30 -7.75
N ARG A 104 3.10 9.96 -8.16
CA ARG A 104 3.10 10.74 -9.41
C ARG A 104 2.92 9.89 -10.67
N ARG A 105 3.48 8.68 -10.66
CA ARG A 105 3.42 7.79 -11.83
C ARG A 105 2.06 7.12 -11.99
N TYR A 106 1.41 6.76 -10.87
CA TYR A 106 0.26 5.87 -10.89
C TYR A 106 -1.05 6.48 -10.42
N ALA A 107 -1.07 7.71 -9.87
CA ALA A 107 -2.31 8.31 -9.39
C ALA A 107 -3.36 8.48 -10.49
N ASP A 108 -2.94 8.80 -11.72
CA ASP A 108 -3.85 9.05 -12.85
C ASP A 108 -4.65 7.80 -13.27
N ILE A 109 -4.20 6.60 -12.87
CA ILE A 109 -4.92 5.35 -13.11
C ILE A 109 -6.34 5.40 -12.54
N PHE A 110 -6.53 6.05 -11.41
CA PHE A 110 -7.83 6.17 -10.76
C PHE A 110 -8.80 7.05 -11.54
N LEU A 111 -8.35 7.96 -12.40
CA LEU A 111 -9.21 8.83 -13.22
C LEU A 111 -10.07 8.05 -14.24
N GLY A 112 -9.71 6.83 -14.57
CA GLY A 112 -10.44 5.97 -15.50
C GLY A 112 -11.22 4.85 -14.83
N TYR A 113 -11.54 4.96 -13.52
CA TYR A 113 -12.17 3.86 -12.78
C TYR A 113 -13.71 3.87 -12.77
N ASP A 114 -14.36 4.96 -13.22
CA ASP A 114 -15.82 5.16 -13.08
C ASP A 114 -16.68 4.06 -13.73
N ASP A 115 -16.22 3.47 -14.84
CA ASP A 115 -16.96 2.43 -15.58
C ASP A 115 -16.44 1.00 -15.30
N LYS A 116 -15.54 0.82 -14.33
CA LYS A 116 -14.93 -0.48 -14.05
C LYS A 116 -15.75 -1.29 -13.06
N ILE A 117 -15.90 -2.59 -13.36
CA ILE A 117 -16.47 -3.57 -12.44
C ILE A 117 -15.32 -4.23 -11.70
N ILE A 118 -15.32 -4.12 -10.37
CA ILE A 118 -14.30 -4.68 -9.50
C ILE A 118 -14.86 -5.87 -8.75
N ALA A 119 -14.23 -7.02 -8.89
CA ALA A 119 -14.55 -8.24 -8.16
C ALA A 119 -13.34 -8.70 -7.34
N TYR A 120 -13.58 -9.20 -6.13
CA TYR A 120 -12.55 -9.74 -5.25
C TYR A 120 -12.65 -11.26 -5.21
N GLN A 121 -11.51 -11.92 -5.18
CA GLN A 121 -11.40 -13.35 -5.01
C GLN A 121 -10.99 -13.68 -3.57
N PRO A 122 -11.21 -14.91 -3.09
CA PRO A 122 -10.75 -15.32 -1.77
C PRO A 122 -9.26 -15.07 -1.58
N THR A 123 -8.90 -14.55 -0.42
CA THR A 123 -7.51 -14.30 -0.02
C THR A 123 -6.73 -15.61 0.12
N GLU A 124 -5.52 -15.65 -0.41
CA GLU A 124 -4.63 -16.81 -0.36
C GLU A 124 -3.36 -16.48 0.43
N PRO A 125 -2.76 -17.46 1.15
CA PRO A 125 -1.46 -17.28 1.77
C PRO A 125 -0.38 -17.14 0.69
N ALA A 126 0.58 -16.23 0.91
CA ALA A 126 1.79 -16.15 0.08
C ALA A 126 2.83 -17.18 0.52
N GLU A 127 3.93 -17.31 -0.24
CA GLU A 127 5.08 -18.12 0.15
C GLU A 127 5.81 -17.54 1.38
N ASP A 128 5.81 -16.21 1.52
CA ASP A 128 6.40 -15.52 2.66
C ASP A 128 5.49 -15.61 3.90
N GLU A 129 6.07 -15.98 5.03
CA GLU A 129 5.35 -16.14 6.29
C GLU A 129 4.68 -14.83 6.72
N GLY A 130 3.38 -14.92 7.03
CA GLY A 130 2.57 -13.77 7.47
C GLY A 130 2.08 -12.87 6.35
N VAL A 131 2.44 -13.14 5.09
CA VAL A 131 1.91 -12.42 3.93
C VAL A 131 0.72 -13.17 3.35
N VAL A 132 -0.32 -12.43 2.98
CA VAL A 132 -1.46 -12.96 2.23
C VAL A 132 -1.66 -12.16 0.95
N ILE A 133 -2.26 -12.79 -0.06
CA ILE A 133 -2.49 -12.16 -1.36
C ILE A 133 -3.98 -11.87 -1.48
N VAL A 134 -4.34 -10.60 -1.57
CA VAL A 134 -5.69 -10.16 -1.96
C VAL A 134 -5.71 -10.05 -3.48
N LYS A 135 -6.69 -10.72 -4.12
CA LYS A 135 -6.81 -10.74 -5.58
C LYS A 135 -8.03 -9.95 -6.02
N GLN A 136 -7.83 -9.11 -7.01
CA GLN A 136 -8.85 -8.26 -7.61
C GLN A 136 -8.92 -8.52 -9.10
N THR A 137 -10.13 -8.67 -9.62
CA THR A 137 -10.39 -8.67 -11.07
C THR A 137 -11.04 -7.36 -11.42
N VAL A 138 -10.49 -6.68 -12.41
CA VAL A 138 -11.02 -5.41 -12.92
C VAL A 138 -11.50 -5.64 -14.34
N THR A 139 -12.76 -5.34 -14.61
CA THR A 139 -13.39 -5.48 -15.92
C THR A 139 -13.84 -4.14 -16.45
N ARG A 140 -13.46 -3.80 -17.66
CA ARG A 140 -13.98 -2.65 -18.40
C ARG A 140 -15.02 -3.12 -19.43
N PRO A 141 -16.08 -2.35 -19.68
CA PRO A 141 -17.03 -2.69 -20.73
C PRO A 141 -16.35 -2.83 -22.09
N GLY A 142 -16.44 -4.01 -22.70
CA GLY A 142 -15.87 -4.30 -24.02
C GLY A 142 -14.38 -4.65 -24.05
N GLU A 143 -13.73 -4.78 -22.91
CA GLU A 143 -12.33 -5.21 -22.78
C GLU A 143 -12.24 -6.56 -22.02
N GLU A 144 -11.12 -7.26 -22.18
CA GLU A 144 -10.84 -8.44 -21.39
C GLU A 144 -10.56 -8.03 -19.93
N PRO A 145 -11.02 -8.82 -18.94
CA PRO A 145 -10.68 -8.57 -17.54
C PRO A 145 -9.18 -8.68 -17.31
N PHE A 146 -8.64 -7.83 -16.41
CA PHE A 146 -7.26 -7.95 -15.93
C PHE A 146 -7.22 -8.18 -14.42
N PHE A 147 -6.10 -8.71 -13.94
CA PHE A 147 -5.95 -9.16 -12.56
C PHE A 147 -4.92 -8.32 -11.83
N ILE A 148 -5.28 -7.92 -10.61
CA ILE A 148 -4.37 -7.25 -9.67
C ILE A 148 -4.27 -8.11 -8.42
N GLU A 149 -3.04 -8.35 -7.98
CA GLU A 149 -2.76 -9.01 -6.71
C GLU A 149 -2.06 -8.03 -5.79
N TYR A 150 -2.51 -8.01 -4.55
CA TYR A 150 -1.96 -7.19 -3.48
C TYR A 150 -1.36 -8.10 -2.43
N PRO A 151 -0.04 -8.35 -2.44
CA PRO A 151 0.64 -8.93 -1.29
C PRO A 151 0.52 -7.98 -0.10
N VAL A 152 -0.11 -8.43 0.98
CA VAL A 152 -0.34 -7.64 2.18
C VAL A 152 0.17 -8.38 3.41
N ARG A 153 0.63 -7.64 4.39
CA ARG A 153 1.07 -8.17 5.68
C ARG A 153 0.39 -7.45 6.83
N PRO A 154 0.21 -8.12 8.01
CA PRO A 154 -0.30 -7.46 9.18
C PRO A 154 0.71 -6.43 9.71
N ASP A 155 0.19 -5.34 10.24
CA ASP A 155 0.89 -4.27 10.94
C ASP A 155 0.11 -3.91 12.22
N ASP A 156 0.68 -3.13 13.12
CA ASP A 156 0.05 -2.71 14.38
C ASP A 156 -1.32 -2.04 14.18
N ASN A 157 -1.51 -1.39 13.03
CA ASN A 157 -2.72 -0.65 12.68
C ASN A 157 -3.61 -1.36 11.62
N GLY A 158 -3.41 -2.66 11.39
CA GLY A 158 -4.18 -3.45 10.43
C GLY A 158 -3.32 -4.09 9.36
N TRP A 159 -3.73 -4.01 8.08
CA TRP A 159 -3.03 -4.61 6.95
C TRP A 159 -2.35 -3.56 6.09
N LYS A 160 -1.16 -3.88 5.59
CA LYS A 160 -0.38 -3.00 4.71
C LYS A 160 0.01 -3.72 3.43
N VAL A 161 -0.20 -3.08 2.30
CA VAL A 161 0.26 -3.55 0.99
C VAL A 161 1.78 -3.38 0.91
N ILE A 162 2.46 -4.44 0.50
CA ILE A 162 3.93 -4.47 0.36
C ILE A 162 4.39 -4.65 -1.09
N ASP A 163 3.51 -4.96 -2.01
CA ASP A 163 3.76 -4.99 -3.46
C ASP A 163 2.44 -4.86 -4.22
N LEU A 164 2.52 -4.56 -5.50
CA LEU A 164 1.42 -4.60 -6.45
C LEU A 164 1.84 -5.49 -7.62
N VAL A 165 1.02 -6.51 -7.92
CA VAL A 165 1.28 -7.43 -9.04
C VAL A 165 0.13 -7.30 -10.02
N VAL A 166 0.42 -6.85 -11.24
CA VAL A 166 -0.58 -6.68 -12.32
C VAL A 166 -0.25 -7.67 -13.42
N GLU A 167 -1.21 -8.52 -13.77
CA GLU A 167 -1.02 -9.58 -14.78
C GLU A 167 0.24 -10.43 -14.54
N GLY A 168 0.52 -10.74 -13.24
CA GLY A 168 1.69 -11.50 -12.84
C GLY A 168 3.01 -10.71 -12.80
N ILE A 169 2.99 -9.42 -13.11
CA ILE A 169 4.17 -8.54 -13.10
C ILE A 169 4.21 -7.76 -11.77
N SER A 170 5.21 -8.07 -10.93
CA SER A 170 5.46 -7.36 -9.68
C SER A 170 6.06 -5.98 -9.93
N LEU A 171 5.43 -4.96 -9.37
CA LEU A 171 5.91 -3.58 -9.41
C LEU A 171 7.29 -3.45 -8.77
N LEU A 172 7.47 -4.05 -7.58
CA LEU A 172 8.75 -3.98 -6.88
C LEU A 172 9.87 -4.71 -7.60
N LYS A 173 9.61 -5.89 -8.21
CA LYS A 173 10.62 -6.59 -9.00
C LYS A 173 11.05 -5.76 -10.21
N SER A 174 10.10 -5.08 -10.84
CA SER A 174 10.37 -4.20 -11.99
C SER A 174 11.25 -3.02 -11.58
N TYR A 175 10.91 -2.32 -10.50
CA TYR A 175 11.73 -1.23 -9.97
C TYR A 175 13.07 -1.71 -9.44
N HIS A 176 13.13 -2.89 -8.79
CA HIS A 176 14.39 -3.47 -8.36
C HIS A 176 15.37 -3.63 -9.53
N GLY A 177 14.91 -4.21 -10.64
CA GLY A 177 15.75 -4.37 -11.84
C GLY A 177 16.25 -3.02 -12.39
N THR A 178 15.35 -2.06 -12.52
CA THR A 178 15.67 -0.71 -13.01
C THR A 178 16.69 -0.02 -12.10
N PHE A 179 16.47 -0.01 -10.80
CA PHE A 179 17.36 0.66 -9.83
C PHE A 179 18.71 -0.03 -9.72
N GLN A 180 18.76 -1.38 -9.81
CA GLN A 180 20.03 -2.10 -9.90
C GLN A 180 20.85 -1.67 -11.12
N SER A 181 20.21 -1.49 -12.28
CA SER A 181 20.89 -1.02 -13.49
C SER A 181 21.43 0.40 -13.30
N GLU A 182 20.61 1.32 -12.83
CA GLU A 182 21.02 2.71 -12.57
C GLU A 182 22.16 2.82 -11.53
N ILE A 183 22.07 2.04 -10.44
CA ILE A 183 23.13 1.99 -9.42
C ILE A 183 24.44 1.46 -10.01
N ASN A 184 24.38 0.45 -10.89
CA ASN A 184 25.58 -0.08 -11.53
C ASN A 184 26.20 0.93 -12.51
N GLU A 185 25.42 1.78 -13.15
CA GLU A 185 25.89 2.77 -14.13
C GLU A 185 26.48 4.01 -13.46
N GLN A 186 25.80 4.58 -12.47
CA GLN A 186 26.17 5.87 -11.89
C GLN A 186 26.67 5.79 -10.43
N GLY A 187 26.55 4.62 -9.80
CA GLY A 187 26.88 4.39 -8.41
C GLY A 187 25.76 4.74 -7.44
N LEU A 188 25.72 4.02 -6.30
CA LEU A 188 24.67 4.14 -5.29
C LEU A 188 24.44 5.58 -4.78
N GLN A 189 25.52 6.33 -4.57
CA GLN A 189 25.43 7.69 -4.02
C GLN A 189 24.75 8.67 -5.00
N ALA A 190 25.11 8.59 -6.28
CA ALA A 190 24.52 9.42 -7.33
C ALA A 190 23.05 9.02 -7.53
N PHE A 191 22.74 7.73 -7.54
CA PHE A 191 21.39 7.23 -7.63
C PHE A 191 20.50 7.75 -6.48
N ILE A 192 20.90 7.59 -5.22
CA ILE A 192 20.13 8.09 -4.07
C ILE A 192 19.94 9.61 -4.13
N GLN A 193 20.97 10.34 -4.60
CA GLN A 193 20.87 11.79 -4.76
C GLN A 193 19.86 12.16 -5.86
N SER A 194 19.82 11.41 -6.98
CA SER A 194 18.86 11.65 -8.06
C SER A 194 17.42 11.46 -7.60
N ILE A 195 17.13 10.41 -6.81
CA ILE A 195 15.81 10.20 -6.21
C ILE A 195 15.42 11.37 -5.29
N LYS A 196 16.34 11.90 -4.49
CA LYS A 196 16.09 13.05 -3.63
C LYS A 196 15.80 14.33 -4.41
N GLU A 197 16.55 14.58 -5.46
CA GLU A 197 16.38 15.75 -6.34
C GLU A 197 15.11 15.66 -7.19
N CYS A 198 14.68 14.46 -7.54
CA CYS A 198 13.44 14.20 -8.25
C CYS A 198 12.17 14.59 -7.46
N ASN A 199 12.27 14.83 -6.15
CA ASN A 199 11.18 15.44 -5.39
C ASN A 199 10.98 16.92 -5.75
N ALA A 200 11.94 17.56 -6.41
CA ALA A 200 11.92 19.00 -6.78
C ALA A 200 11.72 19.25 -8.28
N GLN A 201 11.92 18.26 -9.16
CA GLN A 201 11.83 18.39 -10.62
C GLN A 201 11.10 17.21 -11.24
N GLU A 202 10.32 17.44 -12.28
CA GLU A 202 9.70 16.38 -13.09
C GLU A 202 10.81 15.46 -13.64
N ILE A 203 10.83 14.20 -13.19
CA ILE A 203 11.69 13.20 -13.80
C ILE A 203 11.20 13.00 -15.22
N LYS A 204 12.03 13.35 -16.20
CA LYS A 204 11.94 12.75 -17.52
C LYS A 204 12.47 11.32 -17.38
N TYR A 205 11.61 10.40 -16.99
CA TYR A 205 11.88 8.99 -17.14
C TYR A 205 11.90 8.70 -18.63
N ASP A 206 13.08 8.37 -19.13
CA ASP A 206 13.22 7.86 -20.49
C ASP A 206 12.53 6.49 -20.54
N SER A 207 11.62 6.34 -21.50
CA SER A 207 10.72 5.22 -21.72
C SER A 207 11.39 3.89 -22.10
N GLN A 208 12.58 3.60 -21.60
CA GLN A 208 13.30 2.35 -21.93
C GLN A 208 13.00 1.16 -21.02
N SER A 209 12.20 1.31 -19.96
CA SER A 209 11.77 0.15 -19.18
C SER A 209 10.41 -0.35 -19.68
N MET A 210 10.47 -1.13 -20.74
CA MET A 210 9.34 -1.81 -21.40
C MET A 210 8.39 -2.58 -20.43
N VAL A 211 8.87 -2.92 -19.23
CA VAL A 211 8.11 -3.64 -18.21
C VAL A 211 7.17 -2.72 -17.45
N ILE A 212 7.57 -1.47 -17.19
CA ILE A 212 6.73 -0.50 -16.45
C ILE A 212 5.61 -0.01 -17.36
N ASP A 213 5.90 0.20 -18.66
CA ASP A 213 4.88 0.58 -19.63
C ASP A 213 3.84 -0.54 -19.82
N THR A 214 4.28 -1.82 -19.78
CA THR A 214 3.36 -2.97 -19.82
C THR A 214 2.37 -2.98 -18.66
N VAL A 215 2.82 -2.64 -17.43
CA VAL A 215 1.92 -2.55 -16.27
C VAL A 215 0.92 -1.39 -16.43
N LEU A 216 1.32 -0.30 -17.07
CA LEU A 216 0.44 0.85 -17.33
C LEU A 216 -0.58 0.57 -18.43
N ASP A 217 -0.25 -0.24 -19.42
CA ASP A 217 -1.17 -0.59 -20.50
C ASP A 217 -2.33 -1.45 -20.00
N PHE A 218 -2.17 -2.17 -18.88
CA PHE A 218 -3.23 -2.97 -18.25
C PHE A 218 -4.06 -2.20 -17.22
N LEU A 219 -3.58 -1.08 -16.69
CA LEU A 219 -4.24 -0.26 -15.67
C LEU A 219 -5.02 0.90 -16.27
#